data_1eef453ca97cbec0b017401ec11ac23a
#
_entry.id   1eef453ca97cbec0b017401ec11ac23a
#
_cell.length_a   1.000
_cell.length_b   1.000
_cell.length_c   1.000
_cell.angle_alpha   90.00
_cell.angle_beta   90.00
_cell.angle_gamma   90.00
#
_symmetry.space_group_name_H-M   'P 1'
#
loop_
_entity.id
_entity.type
_entity.pdbx_description
1 polymer ?
#
loop_
_entity_poly.entity_id
_entity_poly.type
_entity_poly.pdbx_seq_one_letter_code
_entity_poly.pdbx_strand_id
1 'polypeptide(L)'
;MPNAALAIPLWLSDFDTHGWLDQTELAQACHVGPDFIGALVSEGLLEPALADPAWRFGSIELARVQRITRLQRDFEASLPSVALMLDLLDEIDQLRLQLRRATPT
;
A
#
# COMPACT_ATOMS: atom_id res chain seq x y z
N MET A 1 -2.55 -13.49 -14.36
CA MET A 1 -1.48 -12.85 -14.02
C MET A 1 -1.69 -11.76 -13.16
N PRO A 2 -1.76 -12.01 -12.11
CA PRO A 2 -2.25 -11.07 -11.23
C PRO A 2 -1.33 -9.95 -10.97
N ASN A 3 -0.12 -10.05 -11.29
CA ASN A 3 0.76 -9.10 -10.71
C ASN A 3 1.52 -8.23 -11.63
N ALA A 4 1.07 -8.12 -12.85
CA ALA A 4 1.75 -7.23 -13.75
C ALA A 4 1.77 -5.81 -13.22
N ALA A 5 0.67 -5.40 -12.60
CA ALA A 5 0.57 -4.06 -12.07
C ALA A 5 1.43 -3.85 -10.83
N LEU A 6 1.87 -4.93 -10.22
CA LEU A 6 2.69 -4.88 -9.03
C LEU A 6 4.13 -5.27 -9.29
N ALA A 7 4.52 -5.29 -10.56
CA ALA A 7 5.89 -5.63 -10.90
C ALA A 7 6.84 -4.64 -10.26
N ILE A 8 7.84 -5.15 -9.60
CA ILE A 8 8.81 -4.33 -8.90
C ILE A 8 10.06 -4.24 -9.75
N PRO A 9 10.61 -3.04 -9.97
CA PRO A 9 11.86 -2.91 -10.72
C PRO A 9 12.98 -3.69 -10.06
N LEU A 10 13.95 -4.13 -10.86
CA LEU A 10 15.06 -4.89 -10.35
C LEU A 10 15.79 -4.19 -9.21
N TRP A 11 15.94 -2.87 -9.31
CA TRP A 11 16.65 -2.14 -8.26
C TRP A 11 15.87 -2.15 -6.95
N LEU A 12 14.56 -2.35 -7.00
CA LEU A 12 13.77 -2.45 -5.79
C LEU A 12 13.82 -3.84 -5.19
N SER A 13 14.16 -4.83 -5.97
CA SER A 13 14.16 -6.20 -5.45
C SER A 13 15.18 -6.38 -4.34
N ASP A 14 16.15 -5.47 -4.24
CA ASP A 14 17.17 -5.57 -3.24
C ASP A 14 16.82 -4.89 -1.93
N PHE A 15 15.75 -4.09 -1.87
CA PHE A 15 15.54 -3.32 -0.66
C PHE A 15 15.16 -4.20 0.53
N ASP A 16 14.56 -5.36 0.30
CA ASP A 16 14.30 -6.28 1.40
C ASP A 16 15.59 -6.80 2.02
N THR A 17 16.66 -6.83 1.25
CA THR A 17 17.97 -7.26 1.71
C THR A 17 18.76 -6.10 2.28
N HIS A 18 18.63 -4.93 1.68
CA HIS A 18 19.47 -3.78 2.01
C HIS A 18 18.76 -2.72 2.84
N GLY A 19 17.50 -2.91 3.16
CA GLY A 19 16.78 -1.99 4.03
C GLY A 19 15.49 -1.49 3.44
N TRP A 20 14.99 -0.42 4.03
CA TRP A 20 13.68 0.13 3.74
C TRP A 20 13.79 1.31 2.81
N LEU A 21 12.69 1.62 2.13
CA LEU A 21 12.60 2.83 1.30
C LEU A 21 12.25 4.02 2.20
N ASP A 22 12.81 5.18 1.88
CA ASP A 22 12.36 6.42 2.51
C ASP A 22 11.18 6.99 1.73
N GLN A 23 10.66 8.14 2.19
CA GLN A 23 9.49 8.75 1.60
C GLN A 23 9.69 9.08 0.12
N THR A 24 10.83 9.63 -0.24
CA THR A 24 11.13 10.01 -1.61
C THR A 24 11.29 8.78 -2.49
N GLU A 25 11.95 7.77 -1.99
CA GLU A 25 12.15 6.53 -2.73
C GLU A 25 10.82 5.82 -2.99
N LEU A 26 9.96 5.79 -1.98
CA LEU A 26 8.64 5.18 -2.14
C LEU A 26 7.82 5.94 -3.19
N ALA A 27 7.86 7.27 -3.12
CA ALA A 27 7.14 8.10 -4.08
C ALA A 27 7.62 7.84 -5.50
N GLN A 28 8.94 7.76 -5.69
CA GLN A 28 9.50 7.47 -7.00
C GLN A 28 9.06 6.10 -7.51
N ALA A 29 9.07 5.11 -6.64
CA ALA A 29 8.67 3.76 -7.02
C ALA A 29 7.21 3.69 -7.45
N CYS A 30 6.37 4.53 -6.87
CA CYS A 30 4.93 4.53 -7.16
C CYS A 30 4.53 5.60 -8.17
N HIS A 31 5.49 6.37 -8.67
CA HIS A 31 5.23 7.44 -9.64
C HIS A 31 4.29 8.51 -9.11
N VAL A 32 4.48 8.89 -7.85
CA VAL A 32 3.72 9.94 -7.20
C VAL A 32 4.69 10.91 -6.56
N GLY A 33 4.19 12.06 -6.10
CA GLY A 33 5.03 13.01 -5.40
C GLY A 33 5.23 12.61 -3.95
N PRO A 34 6.36 13.02 -3.34
CA PRO A 34 6.57 12.74 -1.92
C PRO A 34 5.48 13.32 -1.02
N ASP A 35 4.92 14.47 -1.41
CA ASP A 35 3.82 15.07 -0.64
C ASP A 35 2.60 14.18 -0.60
N PHE A 36 2.36 13.42 -1.66
CA PHE A 36 1.25 12.49 -1.67
C PHE A 36 1.45 11.39 -0.63
N ILE A 37 2.67 10.87 -0.52
CA ILE A 37 2.97 9.87 0.51
C ILE A 37 2.74 10.46 1.89
N GLY A 38 3.19 11.70 2.12
CA GLY A 38 2.96 12.39 3.39
C GLY A 38 1.48 12.53 3.69
N ALA A 39 0.68 12.86 2.68
CA ALA A 39 -0.77 12.98 2.85
C ALA A 39 -1.39 11.65 3.22
N LEU A 40 -0.95 10.56 2.61
CA LEU A 40 -1.48 9.23 2.94
C LEU A 40 -1.20 8.87 4.40
N VAL A 41 0.00 9.18 4.88
CA VAL A 41 0.33 8.93 6.28
C VAL A 41 -0.51 9.79 7.20
N SER A 42 -0.64 11.08 6.86
CA SER A 42 -1.43 12.01 7.67
C SER A 42 -2.90 11.63 7.75
N GLU A 43 -3.44 11.09 6.66
CA GLU A 43 -4.84 10.68 6.62
C GLU A 43 -5.08 9.28 7.17
N GLY A 44 -4.01 8.61 7.61
CA GLY A 44 -4.17 7.28 8.17
C GLY A 44 -4.34 6.17 7.15
N LEU A 45 -4.12 6.45 5.87
CA LEU A 45 -4.23 5.41 4.85
C LEU A 45 -2.96 4.59 4.71
N LEU A 46 -1.85 5.10 5.18
CA LEU A 46 -0.56 4.42 5.08
C LEU A 46 0.16 4.56 6.40
N GLU A 47 0.68 3.46 6.90
CA GLU A 47 1.44 3.47 8.14
C GLU A 47 2.87 3.06 7.83
N PRO A 48 3.88 3.88 8.17
CA PRO A 48 5.26 3.48 7.92
C PRO A 48 5.60 2.20 8.68
N ALA A 49 6.42 1.37 8.06
CA ALA A 49 6.90 0.17 8.73
C ALA A 49 7.78 0.53 9.94
N LEU A 50 8.55 1.61 9.79
CA LEU A 50 9.34 2.21 10.88
C LEU A 50 9.06 3.69 10.88
N ALA A 51 8.83 4.26 12.07
CA ALA A 51 8.51 5.69 12.19
C ALA A 51 9.66 6.51 12.73
N ASP A 52 10.54 5.93 13.52
CA ASP A 52 11.66 6.62 14.13
C ASP A 52 12.97 6.01 13.69
N PRO A 53 14.01 6.80 13.48
CA PRO A 53 14.06 8.26 13.54
C PRO A 53 13.42 8.93 12.34
N ALA A 54 13.10 8.17 11.31
CA ALA A 54 12.45 8.68 10.11
C ALA A 54 11.56 7.58 9.54
N TRP A 55 10.60 7.97 8.71
CA TRP A 55 9.71 7.01 8.09
C TRP A 55 10.48 6.07 7.17
N ARG A 56 10.16 4.78 7.26
CA ARG A 56 10.70 3.76 6.37
C ARG A 56 9.55 2.87 5.94
N PHE A 57 9.58 2.46 4.67
CA PHE A 57 8.49 1.72 4.05
C PHE A 57 9.04 0.47 3.39
N GLY A 58 8.28 -0.60 3.47
CA GLY A 58 8.66 -1.87 2.87
C GLY A 58 7.75 -2.25 1.71
N SER A 59 7.80 -3.52 1.34
CA SER A 59 7.04 -4.01 0.19
C SER A 59 5.54 -3.96 0.44
N ILE A 60 5.11 -4.14 1.68
CA ILE A 60 3.69 -4.09 2.02
C ILE A 60 3.17 -2.68 1.78
N GLU A 61 3.92 -1.68 2.22
CA GLU A 61 3.52 -0.29 2.04
C GLU A 61 3.56 0.12 0.58
N LEU A 62 4.55 -0.37 -0.15
CA LEU A 62 4.63 -0.13 -1.58
C LEU A 62 3.38 -0.63 -2.29
N ALA A 63 2.99 -1.88 -2.01
CA ALA A 63 1.80 -2.46 -2.60
C ALA A 63 0.55 -1.68 -2.23
N ARG A 64 0.48 -1.20 -0.99
CA ARG A 64 -0.67 -0.44 -0.54
C ARG A 64 -0.80 0.89 -1.28
N VAL A 65 0.31 1.59 -1.46
CA VAL A 65 0.27 2.85 -2.23
C VAL A 65 -0.17 2.59 -3.66
N GLN A 66 0.34 1.53 -4.27
CA GLN A 66 -0.07 1.17 -5.63
C GLN A 66 -1.57 0.89 -5.69
N ARG A 67 -2.11 0.21 -4.69
CA ARG A 67 -3.54 -0.07 -4.63
C ARG A 67 -4.35 1.21 -4.50
N ILE A 68 -3.89 2.12 -3.63
CA ILE A 68 -4.57 3.40 -3.43
C ILE A 68 -4.60 4.20 -4.72
N THR A 69 -3.47 4.31 -5.41
CA THR A 69 -3.41 5.09 -6.63
C THR A 69 -4.29 4.48 -7.72
N ARG A 70 -4.36 3.15 -7.76
CA ARG A 70 -5.21 2.47 -8.72
C ARG A 70 -6.68 2.75 -8.44
N LEU A 71 -7.10 2.68 -7.17
CA LEU A 71 -8.48 2.97 -6.81
C LEU A 71 -8.86 4.40 -7.13
N GLN A 72 -7.96 5.34 -6.86
CA GLN A 72 -8.23 6.73 -7.21
C GLN A 72 -8.39 6.92 -8.70
N ARG A 73 -7.53 6.29 -9.47
CA ARG A 73 -7.57 6.45 -10.92
C ARG A 73 -8.81 5.78 -11.52
N ASP A 74 -9.07 4.55 -11.13
CA ASP A 74 -10.13 3.76 -11.75
C ASP A 74 -11.52 4.26 -11.38
N PHE A 75 -11.67 4.82 -10.20
CA PHE A 75 -12.97 5.29 -9.72
C PHE A 75 -13.05 6.79 -9.57
N GLU A 76 -11.97 7.51 -9.95
CA GLU A 76 -11.89 8.97 -9.79
C GLU A 76 -12.26 9.37 -8.36
N ALA A 77 -11.74 8.61 -7.40
CA ALA A 77 -12.18 8.74 -6.02
C ALA A 77 -11.28 9.69 -5.24
N SER A 78 -11.89 10.38 -4.28
CA SER A 78 -11.14 11.18 -3.32
C SER A 78 -10.44 10.27 -2.32
N LEU A 79 -9.47 10.78 -1.59
CA LEU A 79 -8.82 9.99 -0.55
C LEU A 79 -9.79 9.50 0.53
N PRO A 80 -10.75 10.32 1.01
CA PRO A 80 -11.72 9.78 1.96
C PRO A 80 -12.54 8.62 1.39
N SER A 81 -12.88 8.68 0.10
CA SER A 81 -13.60 7.59 -0.53
C SER A 81 -12.74 6.34 -0.62
N VAL A 82 -11.46 6.51 -0.95
CA VAL A 82 -10.52 5.39 -1.00
C VAL A 82 -10.35 4.78 0.39
N ALA A 83 -10.29 5.61 1.43
CA ALA A 83 -10.18 5.11 2.79
C ALA A 83 -11.36 4.19 3.12
N LEU A 84 -12.57 4.58 2.75
CA LEU A 84 -13.73 3.75 2.96
C LEU A 84 -13.64 2.47 2.15
N MET A 85 -13.23 2.55 0.89
CA MET A 85 -13.05 1.38 0.04
C MET A 85 -12.07 0.38 0.67
N LEU A 86 -10.95 0.88 1.20
CA LEU A 86 -9.95 0.03 1.82
C LEU A 86 -10.50 -0.65 3.07
N ASP A 87 -11.24 0.09 3.89
CA ASP A 87 -11.86 -0.48 5.08
C ASP A 87 -12.83 -1.60 4.71
N LEU A 88 -13.63 -1.39 3.67
CA LEU A 88 -14.57 -2.41 3.22
C LEU A 88 -13.84 -3.62 2.66
N LEU A 89 -12.77 -3.42 1.91
CA LEU A 89 -12.00 -4.53 1.37
C LEU A 89 -11.33 -5.33 2.48
N ASP A 90 -10.82 -4.65 3.50
CA ASP A 90 -10.23 -5.33 4.64
C ASP A 90 -11.26 -6.16 5.39
N GLU A 91 -12.47 -5.61 5.54
CA GLU A 91 -13.56 -6.32 6.19
C GLU A 91 -13.95 -7.56 5.40
N ILE A 92 -14.02 -7.43 4.07
CA ILE A 92 -14.33 -8.57 3.22
C ILE A 92 -13.26 -9.65 3.36
N ASP A 93 -12.00 -9.26 3.39
CA ASP A 93 -10.90 -10.21 3.53
C ASP A 93 -10.98 -10.95 4.87
N GLN A 94 -11.31 -10.23 5.93
CA GLN A 94 -11.47 -10.84 7.24
C GLN A 94 -12.64 -11.80 7.28
N LEU A 95 -13.76 -11.42 6.69
CA LEU A 95 -14.94 -12.29 6.66
C LEU A 95 -14.66 -13.55 5.84
N ARG A 96 -13.94 -13.41 4.73
CA ARG A 96 -13.56 -14.57 3.93
C ARG A 96 -12.66 -15.51 4.72
N LEU A 97 -11.74 -14.97 5.50
CA LEU A 97 -10.86 -15.78 6.32
C LEU A 97 -11.64 -16.52 7.38
N GLN A 98 -12.57 -15.84 8.06
CA GLN A 98 -13.43 -16.47 9.05
C GLN A 98 -14.27 -17.57 8.44
N LEU A 99 -14.78 -17.33 7.24
CA LEU A 99 -15.61 -18.31 6.56
C LEU A 99 -14.80 -19.57 6.22
N ARG A 100 -13.58 -19.39 5.76
CA ARG A 100 -12.72 -20.54 5.46
C ARG A 100 -12.40 -21.35 6.71
N ARG A 101 -12.22 -20.69 7.84
CA ARG A 101 -11.94 -21.36 9.09
C ARG A 101 -13.17 -22.10 9.63
N ALA A 102 -14.35 -21.57 9.37
CA ALA A 102 -15.59 -22.15 9.86
C ALA A 102 -16.08 -23.29 8.98
N THR A 103 -15.58 -23.43 7.77
CA THR A 103 -16.04 -24.41 6.81
C THR A 103 -14.95 -25.45 6.62
N PRO A 104 -15.01 -26.56 7.32
CA PRO A 104 -14.00 -27.60 7.17
C PRO A 104 -14.13 -28.26 5.81
N THR A 105 -13.01 -28.64 5.25
CA THR A 105 -13.04 -29.32 3.96
C THR A 105 -12.35 -30.66 4.05
#